data_846f90c23996fff4419db151a734b3ff
#
_entry.id   846f90c23996fff4419db151a734b3ff
#
_cell.length_a   1.000
_cell.length_b   1.000
_cell.length_c   1.000
_cell.angle_alpha   90.00
_cell.angle_beta   90.00
_cell.angle_gamma   90.00
#
_symmetry.space_group_name_H-M   'P 1'
#
loop_
_entity.id
_entity.type
_entity.pdbx_description
1 polymer ?
#
loop_
_entity_poly.entity_id
_entity_poly.type
_entity_poly.pdbx_seq_one_letter_code
_entity_poly.pdbx_strand_id
1 'polypeptide(L)'
;MAEQGAIHIMGAGLSGLAAATILAKAGKIVHVHDIREDSGARFDGDFQALENWSMDVDFFSQLETWGFDTSEFKATEFKVVDLIHPDDIITQAESPKIAYRIVERGTSSHTIDQGIKRQAIAAGAQIHYKSRVKEEDCHIIACGPKGTSAVAYGEIFHTDHPNHIAFQLNDKLAPGAYSYLIIIDGVGLICTCLWRKQNKSDRFLNETIAWYDKHYPKLNRKPIKRVGGKGDFTINKSYFQD
;
A
#
# COMPACT_ATOMS: atom_id res chain seq x y z
N MET A 1 4.27 30.44 19.62
CA MET A 1 3.71 29.77 20.80
C MET A 1 2.94 28.57 20.30
N ALA A 2 3.21 27.35 20.78
CA ALA A 2 2.41 26.19 20.40
C ALA A 2 0.96 26.44 20.86
N GLU A 3 0.01 26.18 19.99
CA GLU A 3 -1.42 26.31 20.30
C GLU A 3 -1.75 25.31 21.42
N GLN A 4 -2.20 25.83 22.57
CA GLN A 4 -2.42 25.01 23.76
C GLN A 4 -3.55 24.01 23.50
N GLY A 5 -3.26 22.71 23.52
CA GLY A 5 -4.21 21.63 23.25
C GLY A 5 -4.22 21.12 21.80
N ALA A 6 -3.30 21.55 20.93
CA ALA A 6 -3.15 21.00 19.59
C ALA A 6 -2.53 19.61 19.63
N ILE A 7 -3.02 18.71 18.76
CA ILE A 7 -2.48 17.36 18.58
C ILE A 7 -1.48 17.38 17.42
N HIS A 8 -0.25 16.98 17.70
CA HIS A 8 0.80 16.86 16.70
C HIS A 8 0.98 15.40 16.28
N ILE A 9 0.98 15.15 14.97
CA ILE A 9 1.15 13.83 14.35
C ILE A 9 2.39 13.87 13.47
N MET A 10 3.30 12.92 13.63
CA MET A 10 4.46 12.75 12.78
C MET A 10 4.17 11.71 11.69
N GLY A 11 4.20 12.14 10.42
CA GLY A 11 3.95 11.32 9.23
C GLY A 11 2.59 11.57 8.59
N ALA A 12 2.60 12.09 7.34
CA ALA A 12 1.42 12.32 6.50
C ALA A 12 1.17 11.14 5.52
N GLY A 13 1.46 9.91 5.94
CA GLY A 13 1.02 8.69 5.27
C GLY A 13 -0.41 8.33 5.66
N LEU A 14 -0.96 7.24 5.09
CA LEU A 14 -2.36 6.82 5.32
C LEU A 14 -2.75 6.78 6.80
N SER A 15 -1.91 6.20 7.66
CA SER A 15 -2.21 6.07 9.10
C SER A 15 -2.28 7.42 9.81
N GLY A 16 -1.32 8.32 9.52
CA GLY A 16 -1.30 9.66 10.12
C GLY A 16 -2.44 10.54 9.63
N LEU A 17 -2.75 10.48 8.34
CA LEU A 17 -3.88 11.20 7.75
C LEU A 17 -5.23 10.68 8.24
N ALA A 18 -5.37 9.36 8.41
CA ALA A 18 -6.58 8.77 8.97
C ALA A 18 -6.80 9.22 10.43
N ALA A 19 -5.76 9.17 11.25
CA ALA A 19 -5.83 9.69 12.62
C ALA A 19 -6.18 11.18 12.64
N ALA A 20 -5.55 11.97 11.77
CA ALA A 20 -5.83 13.41 11.65
C ALA A 20 -7.29 13.69 11.26
N THR A 21 -7.82 12.93 10.30
CA THR A 21 -9.23 13.07 9.86
C THR A 21 -10.19 12.82 11.01
N ILE A 22 -10.01 11.72 11.75
CA ILE A 22 -10.89 11.33 12.86
C ILE A 22 -10.82 12.37 13.99
N LEU A 23 -9.62 12.78 14.37
CA LEU A 23 -9.40 13.75 15.44
C LEU A 23 -9.94 15.13 15.09
N ALA A 24 -9.73 15.62 13.86
CA ALA A 24 -10.24 16.89 13.39
C ALA A 24 -11.78 16.88 13.32
N LYS A 25 -12.41 15.80 12.84
CA LYS A 25 -13.87 15.62 12.90
C LYS A 25 -14.42 15.61 14.33
N ALA A 26 -13.61 15.19 15.30
CA ALA A 26 -13.94 15.27 16.73
C ALA A 26 -13.67 16.65 17.36
N GLY A 27 -13.40 17.68 16.53
CA GLY A 27 -13.21 19.07 16.97
C GLY A 27 -11.84 19.35 17.58
N LYS A 28 -10.83 18.48 17.37
CA LYS A 28 -9.46 18.72 17.84
C LYS A 28 -8.71 19.58 16.82
N ILE A 29 -7.82 20.45 17.33
CA ILE A 29 -6.82 21.13 16.50
C ILE A 29 -5.72 20.12 16.20
N VAL A 30 -5.46 19.84 14.91
CA VAL A 30 -4.53 18.78 14.49
C VAL A 30 -3.50 19.33 13.51
N HIS A 31 -2.23 19.10 13.83
CA HIS A 31 -1.08 19.41 12.96
C HIS A 31 -0.38 18.10 12.59
N VAL A 32 -0.27 17.84 11.29
CA VAL A 32 0.45 16.69 10.74
C VAL A 32 1.77 17.19 10.13
N HIS A 33 2.88 16.56 10.48
CA HIS A 33 4.20 16.92 10.00
C HIS A 33 4.81 15.79 9.17
N ASP A 34 5.28 16.08 7.96
CA ASP A 34 6.02 15.13 7.13
C ASP A 34 7.29 15.76 6.56
N ILE A 35 8.35 14.97 6.51
CA ILE A 35 9.64 15.39 5.94
C ILE A 35 9.60 15.45 4.41
N ARG A 36 8.65 14.77 3.78
CA ARG A 36 8.45 14.75 2.33
C ARG A 36 7.69 15.97 1.86
N GLU A 37 7.59 16.07 0.55
CA GLU A 37 6.92 17.20 -0.12
C GLU A 37 5.43 16.99 -0.31
N ASP A 38 4.96 15.74 -0.22
CA ASP A 38 3.53 15.41 -0.32
C ASP A 38 3.21 14.04 0.31
N SER A 39 1.94 13.80 0.60
CA SER A 39 1.42 12.50 0.98
C SER A 39 1.51 11.55 -0.21
N GLY A 40 1.96 10.32 0.04
CA GLY A 40 2.20 9.36 -1.02
C GLY A 40 3.53 9.52 -1.76
N ALA A 41 4.31 10.59 -1.55
CA ALA A 41 5.59 10.85 -2.24
C ALA A 41 6.68 9.77 -2.04
N ARG A 42 6.42 8.77 -1.19
CA ARG A 42 7.25 7.56 -1.08
C ARG A 42 7.00 6.58 -2.24
N PHE A 43 5.83 6.63 -2.85
CA PHE A 43 5.34 5.71 -3.86
C PHE A 43 5.28 6.40 -5.21
N ASP A 44 5.31 5.64 -6.28
CA ASP A 44 5.34 6.14 -7.64
C ASP A 44 4.46 5.30 -8.58
N GLY A 45 3.16 5.22 -8.24
CA GLY A 45 2.17 4.47 -9.00
C GLY A 45 2.12 2.97 -8.69
N ASP A 46 2.66 2.56 -7.55
CA ASP A 46 2.58 1.17 -7.13
C ASP A 46 1.13 0.79 -6.80
N PHE A 47 0.73 -0.41 -7.19
CA PHE A 47 -0.54 -0.98 -6.75
C PHE A 47 -0.41 -1.67 -5.39
N GLN A 48 -1.41 -1.46 -4.53
CA GLN A 48 -1.58 -2.19 -3.28
C GLN A 48 -2.92 -2.90 -3.24
N ALA A 49 -2.87 -4.19 -2.87
CA ALA A 49 -4.06 -4.99 -2.64
C ALA A 49 -4.55 -4.77 -1.20
N LEU A 50 -5.76 -4.26 -1.06
CA LEU A 50 -6.49 -4.24 0.20
C LEU A 50 -7.26 -5.55 0.30
N GLU A 51 -6.85 -6.40 1.25
CA GLU A 51 -7.49 -7.69 1.49
C GLU A 51 -8.89 -7.49 2.05
N ASN A 52 -9.88 -8.08 1.40
CA ASN A 52 -11.28 -8.03 1.82
C ASN A 52 -11.83 -9.43 2.10
N TRP A 53 -11.18 -10.47 1.56
CA TRP A 53 -11.59 -11.86 1.74
C TRP A 53 -11.51 -12.34 3.20
N SER A 54 -10.56 -11.82 3.96
CA SER A 54 -10.30 -12.19 5.36
C SER A 54 -11.15 -11.41 6.37
N MET A 55 -11.95 -10.45 5.92
CA MET A 55 -12.76 -9.59 6.79
C MET A 55 -14.23 -10.03 6.80
N ASP A 56 -14.88 -9.98 7.96
CA ASP A 56 -16.31 -10.24 8.10
C ASP A 56 -17.16 -9.13 7.47
N VAL A 57 -16.73 -7.88 7.64
CA VAL A 57 -17.33 -6.68 7.05
C VAL A 57 -16.49 -6.22 5.87
N ASP A 58 -17.13 -5.79 4.79
CA ASP A 58 -16.44 -5.18 3.65
C ASP A 58 -15.57 -4.00 4.11
N PHE A 59 -14.32 -3.96 3.66
CA PHE A 59 -13.34 -2.98 4.13
C PHE A 59 -13.77 -1.54 3.83
N PHE A 60 -14.40 -1.28 2.66
CA PHE A 60 -14.89 0.06 2.34
C PHE A 60 -16.07 0.45 3.22
N SER A 61 -17.01 -0.46 3.46
CA SER A 61 -18.09 -0.24 4.42
C SER A 61 -17.54 0.05 5.83
N GLN A 62 -16.44 -0.60 6.22
CA GLN A 62 -15.78 -0.30 7.48
C GLN A 62 -15.15 1.11 7.49
N LEU A 63 -14.50 1.52 6.40
CA LEU A 63 -13.97 2.89 6.25
C LEU A 63 -15.09 3.93 6.34
N GLU A 64 -16.21 3.70 5.67
CA GLU A 64 -17.39 4.57 5.70
C GLU A 64 -17.99 4.67 7.11
N THR A 65 -18.03 3.56 7.85
CA THR A 65 -18.43 3.56 9.27
C THR A 65 -17.52 4.44 10.13
N TRP A 66 -16.24 4.52 9.79
CA TRP A 66 -15.28 5.43 10.42
C TRP A 66 -15.33 6.85 9.86
N GLY A 67 -16.26 7.11 8.94
CA GLY A 67 -16.53 8.43 8.38
C GLY A 67 -15.61 8.83 7.23
N PHE A 68 -14.96 7.88 6.56
CA PHE A 68 -14.23 8.13 5.32
C PHE A 68 -15.15 7.99 4.11
N ASP A 69 -14.95 8.85 3.13
CA ASP A 69 -15.59 8.75 1.82
C ASP A 69 -14.68 7.95 0.89
N THR A 70 -15.09 6.75 0.53
CA THR A 70 -14.33 5.84 -0.35
C THR A 70 -14.38 6.25 -1.82
N SER A 71 -15.27 7.17 -2.21
CA SER A 71 -15.33 7.73 -3.57
C SER A 71 -14.19 8.74 -3.86
N GLU A 72 -13.50 9.21 -2.85
CA GLU A 72 -12.39 10.16 -2.96
C GLU A 72 -11.11 9.58 -3.60
N PHE A 73 -11.06 8.29 -3.86
CA PHE A 73 -9.94 7.63 -4.54
C PHE A 73 -10.40 6.45 -5.39
N LYS A 74 -9.60 6.12 -6.41
CA LYS A 74 -9.91 5.00 -7.29
C LYS A 74 -9.52 3.67 -6.67
N ALA A 75 -10.43 2.69 -6.74
CA ALA A 75 -10.15 1.29 -6.41
C ALA A 75 -10.77 0.37 -7.46
N THR A 76 -10.07 -0.72 -7.77
CA THR A 76 -10.54 -1.76 -8.69
C THR A 76 -10.82 -3.03 -7.91
N GLU A 77 -12.00 -3.60 -8.11
CA GLU A 77 -12.49 -4.77 -7.38
C GLU A 77 -12.17 -6.07 -8.10
N PHE A 78 -11.73 -7.06 -7.33
CA PHE A 78 -11.51 -8.41 -7.82
C PHE A 78 -12.22 -9.44 -6.96
N LYS A 79 -12.97 -10.32 -7.61
CA LYS A 79 -13.57 -11.54 -7.01
C LYS A 79 -12.81 -12.79 -7.40
N VAL A 80 -12.13 -12.73 -8.54
CA VAL A 80 -11.38 -13.85 -9.13
C VAL A 80 -9.88 -13.56 -9.03
N VAL A 81 -9.14 -14.54 -8.57
CA VAL A 81 -7.68 -14.45 -8.34
C VAL A 81 -7.02 -15.73 -8.83
N ASP A 82 -5.94 -15.62 -9.56
CA ASP A 82 -5.10 -16.77 -9.85
C ASP A 82 -4.15 -17.05 -8.65
N LEU A 83 -4.24 -18.23 -8.10
CA LEU A 83 -3.33 -18.74 -7.08
C LEU A 83 -2.33 -19.67 -7.75
N ILE A 84 -1.05 -19.32 -7.68
CA ILE A 84 0.02 -20.06 -8.33
C ILE A 84 0.79 -20.84 -7.26
N HIS A 85 0.76 -22.16 -7.39
CA HIS A 85 1.41 -23.09 -6.48
C HIS A 85 2.92 -23.20 -6.76
N PRO A 86 3.72 -23.73 -5.81
CA PRO A 86 5.16 -23.89 -5.98
C PRO A 86 5.60 -24.81 -7.12
N ASP A 87 4.70 -25.67 -7.60
CA ASP A 87 4.88 -26.60 -8.73
C ASP A 87 4.35 -26.07 -10.06
N ASP A 88 4.15 -24.74 -10.13
CA ASP A 88 3.67 -24.02 -11.31
C ASP A 88 2.19 -24.30 -11.71
N ILE A 89 1.42 -24.97 -10.85
CA ILE A 89 -0.02 -25.15 -11.07
C ILE A 89 -0.72 -23.82 -10.78
N ILE A 90 -1.53 -23.35 -11.73
CA ILE A 90 -2.37 -22.18 -11.60
C ILE A 90 -3.80 -22.61 -11.29
N THR A 91 -4.31 -22.19 -10.14
CA THR A 91 -5.69 -22.43 -9.73
C THR A 91 -6.44 -21.10 -9.67
N GLN A 92 -7.50 -20.98 -10.42
CA GLN A 92 -8.38 -19.82 -10.33
C GLN A 92 -9.31 -19.99 -9.12
N ALA A 93 -9.21 -19.07 -8.17
CA ALA A 93 -10.09 -18.99 -7.02
C ALA A 93 -11.13 -17.90 -7.24
N GLU A 94 -12.40 -18.23 -7.06
CA GLU A 94 -13.51 -17.27 -7.11
C GLU A 94 -14.11 -17.10 -5.72
N SER A 95 -14.25 -15.84 -5.30
CA SER A 95 -14.85 -15.47 -4.03
C SER A 95 -16.32 -15.06 -4.23
N PRO A 96 -17.24 -15.45 -3.34
CA PRO A 96 -18.64 -14.99 -3.38
C PRO A 96 -18.77 -13.48 -3.10
N LYS A 97 -17.78 -12.88 -2.45
CA LYS A 97 -17.66 -11.43 -2.19
C LYS A 97 -16.44 -10.87 -2.88
N ILE A 98 -16.29 -9.55 -2.90
CA ILE A 98 -15.04 -8.91 -3.33
C ILE A 98 -13.89 -9.47 -2.49
N ALA A 99 -12.89 -10.08 -3.15
CA ALA A 99 -11.71 -10.65 -2.48
C ALA A 99 -10.67 -9.57 -2.20
N TYR A 100 -10.44 -8.72 -3.19
CA TYR A 100 -9.45 -7.64 -3.11
C TYR A 100 -10.00 -6.35 -3.71
N ARG A 101 -9.62 -5.23 -3.12
CA ARG A 101 -9.70 -3.90 -3.71
C ARG A 101 -8.29 -3.41 -3.97
N ILE A 102 -7.97 -3.14 -5.22
CA ILE A 102 -6.65 -2.65 -5.61
C ILE A 102 -6.68 -1.14 -5.70
N VAL A 103 -5.79 -0.49 -4.99
CA VAL A 103 -5.60 0.96 -4.99
C VAL A 103 -4.21 1.31 -5.51
N GLU A 104 -4.11 2.46 -6.17
CA GLU A 104 -2.82 3.04 -6.53
C GLU A 104 -2.31 3.91 -5.39
N ARG A 105 -0.99 3.87 -5.16
CA ARG A 105 -0.27 4.70 -4.20
C ARG A 105 0.51 5.79 -4.93
N GLY A 106 0.65 6.94 -4.31
CA GLY A 106 1.45 8.04 -4.88
C GLY A 106 0.78 9.41 -4.74
N THR A 107 1.27 10.36 -5.55
CA THR A 107 0.85 11.77 -5.50
C THR A 107 -0.21 12.15 -6.55
N SER A 108 -0.59 11.24 -7.43
CA SER A 108 -1.66 11.47 -8.41
C SER A 108 -3.02 11.62 -7.72
N SER A 109 -3.88 12.50 -8.23
CA SER A 109 -5.12 12.91 -7.57
C SER A 109 -6.10 11.77 -7.25
N HIS A 110 -6.06 10.68 -8.00
CA HIS A 110 -6.93 9.50 -7.84
C HIS A 110 -6.39 8.45 -6.86
N THR A 111 -5.19 8.64 -6.32
CA THR A 111 -4.58 7.68 -5.39
C THR A 111 -5.25 7.72 -4.02
N ILE A 112 -5.18 6.60 -3.28
CA ILE A 112 -5.69 6.55 -1.91
C ILE A 112 -4.98 7.55 -0.99
N ASP A 113 -3.68 7.80 -1.20
CA ASP A 113 -2.92 8.78 -0.42
C ASP A 113 -3.52 10.18 -0.55
N GLN A 114 -3.85 10.59 -1.77
CA GLN A 114 -4.42 11.91 -2.04
C GLN A 114 -5.90 11.99 -1.62
N GLY A 115 -6.68 10.92 -1.78
CA GLY A 115 -8.06 10.86 -1.31
C GLY A 115 -8.17 11.04 0.21
N ILE A 116 -7.36 10.34 0.99
CA ILE A 116 -7.36 10.49 2.46
C ILE A 116 -6.78 11.85 2.87
N LYS A 117 -5.78 12.38 2.16
CA LYS A 117 -5.26 13.74 2.39
C LYS A 117 -6.34 14.80 2.22
N ARG A 118 -7.12 14.76 1.13
CA ARG A 118 -8.23 15.72 0.92
C ARG A 118 -9.22 15.68 2.07
N GLN A 119 -9.57 14.50 2.55
CA GLN A 119 -10.49 14.34 3.66
C GLN A 119 -9.94 14.88 4.98
N ALA A 120 -8.65 14.69 5.26
CA ALA A 120 -8.00 15.26 6.43
C ALA A 120 -8.04 16.80 6.41
N ILE A 121 -7.74 17.41 5.25
CA ILE A 121 -7.80 18.85 5.06
C ILE A 121 -9.23 19.35 5.20
N ALA A 122 -10.20 18.69 4.57
CA ALA A 122 -11.62 19.06 4.66
C ALA A 122 -12.17 18.96 6.09
N ALA A 123 -11.64 18.04 6.91
CA ALA A 123 -11.95 17.93 8.33
C ALA A 123 -11.30 19.04 9.19
N GLY A 124 -10.39 19.84 8.64
CA GLY A 124 -9.71 20.93 9.35
C GLY A 124 -8.31 20.61 9.84
N ALA A 125 -7.73 19.46 9.51
CA ALA A 125 -6.33 19.16 9.84
C ALA A 125 -5.37 20.04 9.02
N GLN A 126 -4.32 20.54 9.67
CA GLN A 126 -3.25 21.30 9.03
C GLN A 126 -2.06 20.38 8.74
N ILE A 127 -1.65 20.29 7.47
CA ILE A 127 -0.55 19.42 7.06
C ILE A 127 0.67 20.27 6.70
N HIS A 128 1.79 19.98 7.35
CA HIS A 128 3.05 20.68 7.20
C HIS A 128 4.06 19.75 6.51
N TYR A 129 4.24 19.93 5.20
CA TYR A 129 5.25 19.22 4.43
C TYR A 129 6.63 19.86 4.57
N LYS A 130 7.70 19.07 4.27
CA LYS A 130 9.11 19.47 4.47
C LYS A 130 9.37 19.92 5.92
N SER A 131 8.56 19.42 6.84
CA SER A 131 8.58 19.75 8.26
C SER A 131 9.17 18.59 9.07
N ARG A 132 10.29 18.86 9.73
CA ARG A 132 10.95 17.90 10.63
C ARG A 132 10.61 18.27 12.08
N VAL A 133 10.01 17.34 12.79
CA VAL A 133 9.70 17.44 14.23
C VAL A 133 10.38 16.30 14.97
N LYS A 134 10.51 16.38 16.27
CA LYS A 134 11.01 15.28 17.10
C LYS A 134 9.86 14.40 17.57
N GLU A 135 10.16 13.12 17.84
CA GLU A 135 9.14 12.18 18.34
C GLU A 135 8.55 12.62 19.68
N GLU A 136 9.40 13.20 20.57
CA GLU A 136 9.00 13.72 21.89
C GLU A 136 8.01 14.89 21.82
N ASP A 137 7.95 15.60 20.69
CA ASP A 137 7.06 16.73 20.48
C ASP A 137 5.73 16.29 19.81
N CYS A 138 5.54 15.00 19.56
CA CYS A 138 4.37 14.48 18.85
C CYS A 138 3.54 13.53 19.73
N HIS A 139 2.22 13.63 19.60
CA HIS A 139 1.27 12.76 20.28
C HIS A 139 1.07 11.43 19.55
N ILE A 140 1.25 11.42 18.23
CA ILE A 140 1.12 10.23 17.38
C ILE A 140 2.31 10.14 16.44
N ILE A 141 2.94 8.96 16.38
CA ILE A 141 4.06 8.65 15.48
C ILE A 141 3.57 7.69 14.40
N ALA A 142 3.45 8.18 13.17
CA ALA A 142 2.93 7.45 12.01
C ALA A 142 3.94 7.45 10.83
N CYS A 143 5.24 7.37 11.12
CA CYS A 143 6.32 7.48 10.13
C CYS A 143 6.55 6.22 9.28
N GLY A 144 5.78 5.16 9.50
CA GLY A 144 5.99 3.85 8.88
C GLY A 144 7.14 3.07 9.53
N PRO A 145 7.59 1.98 8.91
CA PRO A 145 8.54 1.05 9.53
C PRO A 145 9.91 1.68 9.74
N LYS A 146 10.49 1.49 10.93
CA LYS A 146 11.88 1.89 11.25
C LYS A 146 12.89 0.82 10.82
N GLY A 147 12.50 -0.46 10.91
CA GLY A 147 13.30 -1.61 10.49
C GLY A 147 13.01 -2.06 9.05
N THR A 148 13.59 -3.22 8.70
CA THR A 148 13.35 -3.90 7.42
C THR A 148 13.30 -5.40 7.64
N SER A 149 12.10 -5.94 7.86
CA SER A 149 11.86 -7.39 7.94
C SER A 149 11.51 -7.95 6.56
N ALA A 150 10.95 -7.13 5.68
CA ALA A 150 10.61 -7.50 4.30
C ALA A 150 10.97 -6.39 3.32
N VAL A 151 11.28 -6.80 2.10
CA VAL A 151 11.44 -5.91 0.94
C VAL A 151 10.49 -6.36 -0.14
N ALA A 152 9.72 -5.43 -0.70
CA ALA A 152 8.99 -5.60 -1.94
C ALA A 152 9.75 -4.90 -3.06
N TYR A 153 9.96 -5.59 -4.19
CA TYR A 153 10.61 -5.02 -5.36
C TYR A 153 9.86 -5.43 -6.61
N GLY A 154 9.51 -4.47 -7.46
CA GLY A 154 8.61 -4.69 -8.58
C GLY A 154 8.96 -3.88 -9.82
N GLU A 155 8.27 -4.20 -10.92
CA GLU A 155 8.34 -3.49 -12.18
C GLU A 155 6.94 -3.13 -12.65
N ILE A 156 6.73 -1.85 -12.92
CA ILE A 156 5.53 -1.32 -13.55
C ILE A 156 5.74 -1.37 -15.06
N PHE A 157 4.70 -1.78 -15.80
CA PHE A 157 4.74 -1.93 -17.26
C PHE A 157 3.39 -1.61 -17.90
N HIS A 158 3.37 -1.24 -19.19
CA HIS A 158 2.15 -1.21 -20.00
C HIS A 158 1.85 -2.58 -20.58
N THR A 159 0.56 -2.88 -20.76
CA THR A 159 0.07 -4.13 -21.34
C THR A 159 -1.32 -3.93 -21.95
N ASP A 160 -1.67 -4.77 -22.93
CA ASP A 160 -3.03 -4.89 -23.46
C ASP A 160 -3.82 -6.03 -22.80
N HIS A 161 -3.24 -6.68 -21.79
CA HIS A 161 -3.90 -7.75 -21.04
C HIS A 161 -5.06 -7.17 -20.20
N PRO A 162 -6.21 -7.85 -20.13
CA PRO A 162 -7.33 -7.40 -19.27
C PRO A 162 -6.92 -7.31 -17.80
N ASN A 163 -7.74 -6.60 -17.02
CA ASN A 163 -7.55 -6.49 -15.57
C ASN A 163 -7.40 -7.89 -14.95
N HIS A 164 -6.36 -8.06 -14.16
CA HIS A 164 -5.97 -9.37 -13.64
C HIS A 164 -5.22 -9.27 -12.32
N ILE A 165 -5.36 -10.28 -11.49
CA ILE A 165 -4.59 -10.42 -10.26
C ILE A 165 -4.16 -11.89 -10.07
N ALA A 166 -2.89 -12.08 -9.76
CA ALA A 166 -2.33 -13.39 -9.44
C ALA A 166 -1.35 -13.31 -8.29
N PHE A 167 -1.38 -14.30 -7.41
CA PHE A 167 -0.42 -14.47 -6.31
C PHE A 167 0.30 -15.79 -6.44
N GLN A 168 1.61 -15.77 -6.19
CA GLN A 168 2.46 -16.94 -6.30
C GLN A 168 3.24 -17.18 -5.00
N LEU A 169 3.07 -18.36 -4.43
CA LEU A 169 3.81 -18.85 -3.27
C LEU A 169 4.96 -19.75 -3.75
N ASN A 170 6.14 -19.17 -4.01
CA ASN A 170 7.28 -19.93 -4.52
C ASN A 170 8.60 -19.39 -3.93
N ASP A 171 9.18 -20.15 -3.01
CA ASP A 171 10.44 -19.80 -2.32
C ASP A 171 11.65 -19.63 -3.26
N LYS A 172 11.58 -20.18 -4.49
CA LYS A 172 12.63 -19.99 -5.50
C LYS A 172 12.60 -18.59 -6.09
N LEU A 173 11.40 -17.96 -6.18
CA LEU A 173 11.18 -16.64 -6.74
C LEU A 173 11.00 -15.55 -5.67
N ALA A 174 10.45 -15.92 -4.51
CA ALA A 174 10.15 -15.00 -3.42
C ALA A 174 10.51 -15.63 -2.06
N PRO A 175 11.80 -15.76 -1.69
CA PRO A 175 12.22 -16.45 -0.48
C PRO A 175 11.57 -15.95 0.81
N GLY A 176 10.73 -16.82 1.39
CA GLY A 176 10.03 -16.61 2.66
C GLY A 176 8.73 -15.82 2.54
N ALA A 177 8.37 -15.33 1.34
CA ALA A 177 7.16 -14.55 1.14
C ALA A 177 6.44 -14.97 -0.16
N TYR A 178 6.05 -14.04 -1.01
CA TYR A 178 5.27 -14.30 -2.21
C TYR A 178 5.61 -13.29 -3.32
N SER A 179 5.26 -13.63 -4.55
CA SER A 179 5.24 -12.70 -5.66
C SER A 179 3.81 -12.50 -6.17
N TYR A 180 3.58 -11.40 -6.91
CA TYR A 180 2.27 -11.11 -7.44
C TYR A 180 2.34 -10.37 -8.77
N LEU A 181 1.27 -10.52 -9.54
CA LEU A 181 0.94 -9.75 -10.72
C LEU A 181 -0.40 -9.05 -10.48
N ILE A 182 -0.43 -7.75 -10.73
CA ILE A 182 -1.67 -6.94 -10.74
C ILE A 182 -1.71 -6.18 -12.06
N ILE A 183 -2.84 -6.21 -12.76
CA ILE A 183 -3.07 -5.45 -13.99
C ILE A 183 -4.38 -4.69 -13.85
N ILE A 184 -4.33 -3.39 -14.08
CA ILE A 184 -5.48 -2.49 -14.05
C ILE A 184 -5.37 -1.48 -15.19
N ASP A 185 -6.37 -1.45 -16.06
CA ASP A 185 -6.55 -0.45 -17.12
C ASP A 185 -5.29 -0.25 -17.98
N GLY A 186 -4.66 -1.34 -18.38
CA GLY A 186 -3.49 -1.31 -19.25
C GLY A 186 -2.16 -1.06 -18.55
N VAL A 187 -2.16 -0.94 -17.22
CA VAL A 187 -0.94 -0.85 -16.39
C VAL A 187 -0.81 -2.10 -15.55
N GLY A 188 0.35 -2.73 -15.59
CA GLY A 188 0.67 -3.90 -14.78
C GLY A 188 1.80 -3.64 -13.79
N LEU A 189 1.78 -4.37 -12.68
CA LEU A 189 2.84 -4.47 -11.70
C LEU A 189 3.16 -5.93 -11.42
N ILE A 190 4.39 -6.36 -11.69
CA ILE A 190 4.95 -7.61 -11.16
C ILE A 190 5.85 -7.25 -9.99
N CYS A 191 5.65 -7.94 -8.87
CA CYS A 191 6.42 -7.69 -7.65
C CYS A 191 6.86 -9.00 -6.99
N THR A 192 8.06 -9.01 -6.42
CA THR A 192 8.53 -10.04 -5.51
C THR A 192 8.72 -9.48 -4.11
N CYS A 193 8.15 -10.16 -3.11
CA CYS A 193 8.30 -9.83 -1.70
C CYS A 193 9.29 -10.80 -1.07
N LEU A 194 10.26 -10.29 -0.33
CA LEU A 194 11.36 -11.07 0.21
C LEU A 194 11.48 -10.87 1.72
N TRP A 195 11.35 -11.95 2.50
CA TRP A 195 11.72 -11.93 3.91
C TRP A 195 13.17 -12.41 4.12
N ARG A 196 13.69 -13.18 3.18
CA ARG A 196 15.06 -13.68 3.17
C ARG A 196 15.76 -13.25 1.89
N LYS A 197 17.09 -13.14 1.93
CA LYS A 197 17.94 -12.81 0.76
C LYS A 197 17.60 -11.46 0.11
N GLN A 198 17.18 -10.49 0.91
CA GLN A 198 16.70 -9.16 0.45
C GLN A 198 17.76 -8.41 -0.39
N ASN A 199 19.06 -8.66 -0.15
CA ASN A 199 20.17 -8.11 -0.92
C ASN A 199 20.28 -8.64 -2.35
N LYS A 200 19.41 -9.59 -2.76
CA LYS A 200 19.33 -10.16 -4.10
C LYS A 200 17.99 -9.85 -4.78
N SER A 201 17.33 -8.77 -4.39
CA SER A 201 16.00 -8.38 -4.88
C SER A 201 15.93 -8.27 -6.40
N ASP A 202 16.93 -7.67 -7.05
CA ASP A 202 17.01 -7.59 -8.53
C ASP A 202 16.98 -8.96 -9.19
N ARG A 203 17.75 -9.92 -8.67
CA ARG A 203 17.79 -11.28 -9.20
C ARG A 203 16.40 -11.93 -9.10
N PHE A 204 15.79 -11.89 -7.91
CA PHE A 204 14.49 -12.51 -7.69
C PHE A 204 13.38 -11.86 -8.51
N LEU A 205 13.41 -10.53 -8.65
CA LEU A 205 12.48 -9.84 -9.54
C LEU A 205 12.63 -10.28 -11.00
N ASN A 206 13.86 -10.36 -11.51
CA ASN A 206 14.10 -10.79 -12.89
C ASN A 206 13.64 -12.23 -13.12
N GLU A 207 13.90 -13.14 -12.16
CA GLU A 207 13.44 -14.54 -12.23
C GLU A 207 11.89 -14.60 -12.16
N THR A 208 11.26 -13.79 -11.33
CA THR A 208 9.80 -13.67 -11.23
C THR A 208 9.19 -13.13 -12.53
N ILE A 209 9.75 -12.10 -13.10
CA ILE A 209 9.33 -11.54 -14.38
C ILE A 209 9.41 -12.60 -15.49
N ALA A 210 10.54 -13.31 -15.59
CA ALA A 210 10.73 -14.37 -16.59
C ALA A 210 9.71 -15.49 -16.42
N TRP A 211 9.35 -15.81 -15.17
CA TRP A 211 8.31 -16.79 -14.88
C TRP A 211 6.93 -16.32 -15.38
N TYR A 212 6.53 -15.08 -15.08
CA TYR A 212 5.25 -14.52 -15.54
C TYR A 212 5.20 -14.39 -17.07
N ASP A 213 6.26 -13.94 -17.72
CA ASP A 213 6.33 -13.85 -19.19
C ASP A 213 6.15 -15.21 -19.87
N LYS A 214 6.68 -16.28 -19.26
CA LYS A 214 6.53 -17.65 -19.75
C LYS A 214 5.11 -18.19 -19.60
N HIS A 215 4.47 -17.95 -18.43
CA HIS A 215 3.18 -18.55 -18.10
C HIS A 215 1.97 -17.70 -18.49
N TYR A 216 2.19 -16.41 -18.72
CA TYR A 216 1.19 -15.45 -19.21
C TYR A 216 1.69 -14.79 -20.54
N PRO A 217 1.79 -15.55 -21.63
CA PRO A 217 2.44 -15.07 -22.88
C PRO A 217 1.71 -13.89 -23.54
N LYS A 218 0.45 -13.62 -23.14
CA LYS A 218 -0.34 -12.49 -23.62
C LYS A 218 -0.08 -11.20 -22.83
N LEU A 219 0.81 -11.19 -21.86
CA LEU A 219 1.14 -9.97 -21.10
C LEU A 219 1.70 -8.87 -21.99
N ASN A 220 2.47 -9.21 -23.05
CA ASN A 220 3.03 -8.23 -23.98
C ASN A 220 3.63 -7.00 -23.28
N ARG A 221 4.41 -7.24 -22.22
CA ARG A 221 4.91 -6.21 -21.32
C ARG A 221 5.77 -5.18 -22.02
N LYS A 222 5.49 -3.90 -21.76
CA LYS A 222 6.35 -2.76 -22.13
C LYS A 222 6.81 -2.10 -20.83
N PRO A 223 8.00 -2.44 -20.29
CA PRO A 223 8.48 -1.94 -19.01
C PRO A 223 8.50 -0.41 -18.95
N ILE A 224 8.11 0.17 -17.80
CA ILE A 224 8.12 1.60 -17.54
C ILE A 224 9.21 1.93 -16.54
N LYS A 225 9.13 1.34 -15.34
CA LYS A 225 10.04 1.63 -14.22
C LYS A 225 10.03 0.53 -13.17
N ARG A 226 11.07 0.52 -12.34
CA ARG A 226 11.11 -0.31 -11.13
C ARG A 226 10.67 0.49 -9.92
N VAL A 227 9.99 -0.19 -9.01
CA VAL A 227 9.47 0.35 -7.76
C VAL A 227 9.88 -0.56 -6.62
N GLY A 228 9.93 -0.02 -5.39
CA GLY A 228 10.27 -0.85 -4.25
C GLY A 228 9.88 -0.22 -2.92
N GLY A 229 9.69 -1.08 -1.95
CA GLY A 229 9.35 -0.69 -0.59
C GLY A 229 9.93 -1.64 0.45
N LYS A 230 9.95 -1.19 1.68
CA LYS A 230 10.31 -2.02 2.83
C LYS A 230 9.16 -2.07 3.82
N GLY A 231 8.98 -3.21 4.44
CA GLY A 231 8.08 -3.43 5.55
C GLY A 231 8.84 -3.93 6.78
N ASP A 232 8.29 -3.68 7.95
CA ASP A 232 8.79 -4.22 9.19
C ASP A 232 7.65 -4.86 9.96
N PHE A 233 7.83 -6.12 10.34
CA PHE A 233 6.87 -6.89 11.15
C PHE A 233 7.33 -7.03 12.60
N THR A 234 8.37 -6.31 12.99
CA THR A 234 8.87 -6.33 14.37
C THR A 234 7.87 -5.62 15.27
N ILE A 235 7.14 -6.41 16.05
CA ILE A 235 6.28 -5.89 17.10
C ILE A 235 7.18 -5.58 18.31
N ASN A 236 7.40 -4.32 18.59
CA ASN A 236 8.10 -3.93 19.80
C ASN A 236 7.12 -4.00 20.98
N LYS A 237 7.38 -4.91 21.91
CA LYS A 237 6.52 -5.10 23.10
C LYS A 237 6.32 -3.84 23.95
N SER A 238 7.22 -2.84 23.83
CA SER A 238 7.09 -1.55 24.53
C SER A 238 5.91 -0.67 24.04
N TYR A 239 5.30 -0.99 22.91
CA TYR A 239 4.10 -0.28 22.42
C TYR A 239 2.81 -0.72 23.13
N PHE A 240 2.86 -1.76 23.95
CA PHE A 240 1.72 -2.32 24.69
C PHE A 240 1.94 -2.27 26.20
N GLN A 241 2.52 -1.20 26.71
CA GLN A 241 2.55 -0.96 28.15
C GLN A 241 1.22 -0.32 28.56
N ASP A 242 0.55 -1.00 29.52
CA ASP A 242 -0.72 -0.60 30.15
C ASP A 242 -0.69 0.80 30.77
#